data_7ba7be5b101e5cd786a5b83cd3e0ffad
#
_entry.id   7ba7be5b101e5cd786a5b83cd3e0ffad
#
_cell.length_a   1.000
_cell.length_b   1.000
_cell.length_c   1.000
_cell.angle_alpha   90.00
_cell.angle_beta   90.00
_cell.angle_gamma   90.00
#
_symmetry.space_group_name_H-M   'P 1'
#
loop_
_entity.id
_entity.type
_entity.pdbx_description
1 polymer ?
#
loop_
_entity_poly.entity_id
_entity_poly.type
_entity_poly.pdbx_seq_one_letter_code
_entity_poly.pdbx_strand_id
1 'polypeptide(L)'
;MIEFAALTFVDYAVILVLITSAIFSILRGMTREFLGLIGWVVSVVVAHFARPFLEDPIADIINAEGLSAALAWGLPFAATVIGWFLLASLLAPALTRVGLGSLDRWFGVVFGLIRGYLLVLFAFVIAVMLLEGESKLPDTLQKAQSTSIMSQSARYFAQYAPDDYTDKLISNLSDHNSLGAEAAKTMNNMMNSGTEMVKKPLELLNDEKSN
;
A
#
# COMPACT_ATOMS: atom_id res chain seq x y z
N MET A 1 4.37 -12.03 18.06
CA MET A 1 5.55 -12.79 17.57
C MET A 1 5.23 -13.22 16.15
N ILE A 2 6.11 -12.97 15.19
CA ILE A 2 5.93 -13.42 13.80
C ILE A 2 6.28 -14.91 13.81
N GLU A 3 5.28 -15.78 13.61
CA GLU A 3 5.52 -17.21 13.43
C GLU A 3 6.01 -17.45 12.00
N PHE A 4 7.31 -17.61 11.83
CA PHE A 4 7.92 -17.84 10.51
C PHE A 4 7.37 -19.09 9.78
N ALA A 5 6.79 -20.03 10.51
CA ALA A 5 6.15 -21.22 9.95
C ALA A 5 4.79 -20.96 9.27
N ALA A 6 4.19 -19.77 9.43
CA ALA A 6 2.88 -19.41 8.90
C ALA A 6 2.95 -18.40 7.74
N LEU A 7 4.17 -18.09 7.25
CA LEU A 7 4.35 -17.14 6.15
C LEU A 7 3.87 -17.75 4.82
N THR A 8 3.04 -16.99 4.12
CA THR A 8 2.57 -17.34 2.77
C THR A 8 3.59 -16.93 1.70
N PHE A 9 3.43 -17.45 0.49
CA PHE A 9 4.25 -17.02 -0.66
C PHE A 9 4.21 -15.50 -0.87
N VAL A 10 3.08 -14.86 -0.56
CA VAL A 10 2.90 -13.40 -0.65
C VAL A 10 3.78 -12.67 0.36
N ASP A 11 3.90 -13.16 1.59
CA ASP A 11 4.76 -12.56 2.60
C ASP A 11 6.23 -12.61 2.19
N TYR A 12 6.67 -13.72 1.58
CA TYR A 12 8.01 -13.82 1.00
C TYR A 12 8.23 -12.84 -0.15
N ALA A 13 7.21 -12.65 -1.01
CA ALA A 13 7.28 -11.66 -2.09
C ALA A 13 7.40 -10.23 -1.55
N VAL A 14 6.63 -9.89 -0.50
CA VAL A 14 6.72 -8.60 0.18
C VAL A 14 8.12 -8.38 0.77
N ILE A 15 8.65 -9.38 1.50
CA ILE A 15 10.00 -9.32 2.08
C ILE A 15 11.04 -9.14 0.96
N LEU A 16 10.91 -9.86 -0.15
CA LEU A 16 11.81 -9.74 -1.30
C LEU A 16 11.80 -8.32 -1.88
N VAL A 17 10.61 -7.72 -2.05
CA VAL A 17 10.47 -6.34 -2.52
C VAL A 17 11.14 -5.36 -1.56
N LEU A 18 10.91 -5.50 -0.25
CA LEU A 18 11.52 -4.65 0.77
C LEU A 18 13.06 -4.75 0.75
N ILE A 19 13.60 -5.97 0.74
CA ILE A 19 15.04 -6.21 0.71
C ILE A 19 15.64 -5.66 -0.58
N THR A 20 15.03 -5.94 -1.73
CA THR A 20 15.50 -5.46 -3.04
C THR A 20 15.50 -3.94 -3.07
N SER A 21 14.43 -3.29 -2.60
CA SER A 21 14.34 -1.83 -2.51
C SER A 21 15.42 -1.24 -1.60
N ALA A 22 15.68 -1.87 -0.44
CA ALA A 22 16.73 -1.44 0.48
C ALA A 22 18.14 -1.58 -0.16
N ILE A 23 18.42 -2.71 -0.82
CA ILE A 23 19.71 -2.95 -1.50
C ILE A 23 19.94 -1.89 -2.58
N PHE A 24 18.97 -1.62 -3.44
CA PHE A 24 19.10 -0.58 -4.47
C PHE A 24 19.35 0.79 -3.86
N SER A 25 18.70 1.09 -2.74
CA SER A 25 18.86 2.37 -2.06
C SER A 25 20.24 2.51 -1.39
N ILE A 26 20.80 1.41 -0.83
CA ILE A 26 22.19 1.40 -0.32
C ILE A 26 23.20 1.67 -1.44
N LEU A 27 22.99 1.03 -2.61
CA LEU A 27 23.89 1.19 -3.74
C LEU A 27 23.86 2.60 -4.34
N ARG A 28 22.69 3.24 -4.33
CA ARG A 28 22.50 4.60 -4.88
C ARG A 28 22.79 5.71 -3.88
N GLY A 29 22.57 5.45 -2.60
CA GLY A 29 22.58 6.42 -1.52
C GLY A 29 21.29 7.24 -1.43
N MET A 30 20.96 7.71 -0.22
CA MET A 30 19.77 8.51 0.06
C MET A 30 19.71 9.79 -0.78
N THR A 31 20.84 10.48 -0.96
CA THR A 31 20.90 11.73 -1.71
C THR A 31 20.35 11.58 -3.14
N ARG A 32 20.71 10.49 -3.83
CA ARG A 32 20.23 10.25 -5.20
C ARG A 32 18.74 9.86 -5.24
N GLU A 33 18.29 9.09 -4.26
CA GLU A 33 16.87 8.71 -4.16
C GLU A 33 16.01 9.95 -3.84
N PHE A 34 16.48 10.83 -2.95
CA PHE A 34 15.80 12.06 -2.61
C PHE A 34 15.73 13.04 -3.79
N LEU A 35 16.83 13.19 -4.54
CA LEU A 35 16.84 13.96 -5.79
C LEU A 35 15.84 13.37 -6.80
N GLY A 36 15.74 12.06 -6.88
CA GLY A 36 14.74 11.40 -7.73
C GLY A 36 13.31 11.76 -7.33
N LEU A 37 12.97 11.72 -6.04
CA LEU A 37 11.65 12.12 -5.54
C LEU A 37 11.33 13.58 -5.85
N ILE A 38 12.28 14.51 -5.60
CA ILE A 38 12.11 15.92 -5.94
C ILE A 38 11.82 16.06 -7.44
N GLY A 39 12.54 15.31 -8.28
CA GLY A 39 12.30 15.30 -9.72
C GLY A 39 10.89 14.89 -10.12
N TRP A 40 10.35 13.86 -9.46
CA TRP A 40 8.95 13.45 -9.66
C TRP A 40 7.97 14.56 -9.30
N VAL A 41 8.13 15.16 -8.10
CA VAL A 41 7.26 16.25 -7.64
C VAL A 41 7.33 17.44 -8.59
N VAL A 42 8.53 17.86 -8.98
CA VAL A 42 8.75 18.96 -9.93
C VAL A 42 8.08 18.65 -11.26
N SER A 43 8.21 17.41 -11.75
CA SER A 43 7.62 17.01 -13.03
C SER A 43 6.09 17.03 -13.02
N VAL A 44 5.46 16.60 -11.91
CA VAL A 44 4.01 16.72 -11.73
C VAL A 44 3.56 18.16 -11.71
N VAL A 45 4.27 19.02 -10.98
CA VAL A 45 3.95 20.44 -10.89
C VAL A 45 4.08 21.12 -12.27
N VAL A 46 5.20 20.89 -12.98
CA VAL A 46 5.42 21.44 -14.32
C VAL A 46 4.36 20.93 -15.30
N ALA A 47 4.03 19.64 -15.29
CA ALA A 47 3.00 19.08 -16.14
C ALA A 47 1.63 19.71 -15.87
N HIS A 48 1.28 19.91 -14.60
CA HIS A 48 0.02 20.54 -14.22
C HIS A 48 -0.09 21.97 -14.75
N PHE A 49 0.94 22.76 -14.61
CA PHE A 49 0.94 24.15 -15.13
C PHE A 49 1.12 24.26 -16.65
N ALA A 50 1.79 23.29 -17.27
CA ALA A 50 2.00 23.29 -18.72
C ALA A 50 0.78 22.77 -19.50
N ARG A 51 -0.05 21.92 -18.89
CA ARG A 51 -1.22 21.31 -19.53
C ARG A 51 -2.12 22.32 -20.26
N PRO A 52 -2.60 23.40 -19.63
CA PRO A 52 -3.54 24.34 -20.31
C PRO A 52 -2.96 25.02 -21.56
N PHE A 53 -1.62 25.10 -21.64
CA PHE A 53 -0.96 25.69 -22.84
C PHE A 53 -0.78 24.68 -23.97
N LEU A 54 -0.87 23.39 -23.69
CA LEU A 54 -0.62 22.32 -24.66
C LEU A 54 -1.90 21.61 -25.10
N GLU A 55 -2.99 21.74 -24.34
CA GLU A 55 -4.24 21.01 -24.58
C GLU A 55 -4.87 21.41 -25.93
N ASP A 56 -5.03 22.68 -26.19
CA ASP A 56 -5.62 23.19 -27.46
C ASP A 56 -4.74 22.85 -28.68
N PRO A 57 -3.42 23.15 -28.72
CA PRO A 57 -2.59 22.81 -29.87
C PRO A 57 -2.50 21.29 -30.15
N ILE A 58 -2.58 20.45 -29.12
CA ILE A 58 -2.54 18.99 -29.28
C ILE A 58 -3.91 18.49 -29.74
N ALA A 59 -5.01 19.04 -29.24
CA ALA A 59 -6.36 18.70 -29.67
C ALA A 59 -6.60 19.02 -31.15
N ASP A 60 -6.06 20.13 -31.65
CA ASP A 60 -6.12 20.50 -33.05
C ASP A 60 -5.42 19.51 -34.01
N ILE A 61 -4.39 18.81 -33.50
CA ILE A 61 -3.62 17.82 -34.29
C ILE A 61 -4.24 16.43 -34.12
N ILE A 62 -4.70 16.10 -32.91
CA ILE A 62 -5.18 14.77 -32.54
C ILE A 62 -6.66 14.83 -32.20
N ASN A 63 -7.51 14.42 -33.14
CA ASN A 63 -8.98 14.39 -33.01
C ASN A 63 -9.48 13.27 -32.07
N ALA A 64 -8.82 13.08 -30.90
CA ALA A 64 -9.19 12.11 -29.87
C ALA A 64 -9.03 12.77 -28.50
N GLU A 65 -10.11 13.23 -27.91
CA GLU A 65 -10.13 14.02 -26.66
C GLU A 65 -9.34 13.35 -25.51
N GLY A 66 -9.51 12.04 -25.29
CA GLY A 66 -8.79 11.32 -24.24
C GLY A 66 -7.28 11.24 -24.47
N LEU A 67 -6.85 11.11 -25.73
CA LEU A 67 -5.43 11.03 -26.09
C LEU A 67 -4.78 12.42 -26.07
N SER A 68 -5.46 13.45 -26.54
CA SER A 68 -4.95 14.83 -26.49
C SER A 68 -4.74 15.30 -25.06
N ALA A 69 -5.69 15.05 -24.16
CA ALA A 69 -5.56 15.36 -22.73
C ALA A 69 -4.41 14.58 -22.06
N ALA A 70 -4.26 13.28 -22.37
CA ALA A 70 -3.16 12.47 -21.85
C ALA A 70 -1.79 12.97 -22.33
N LEU A 71 -1.67 13.37 -23.59
CA LEU A 71 -0.43 13.93 -24.15
C LEU A 71 -0.13 15.34 -23.64
N ALA A 72 -1.15 16.19 -23.48
CA ALA A 72 -0.99 17.53 -22.94
C ALA A 72 -0.40 17.54 -21.52
N TRP A 73 -0.69 16.49 -20.75
CA TRP A 73 -0.09 16.28 -19.42
C TRP A 73 1.20 15.45 -19.49
N GLY A 74 1.20 14.38 -20.25
CA GLY A 74 2.28 13.39 -20.30
C GLY A 74 3.57 13.90 -20.94
N LEU A 75 3.48 14.73 -22.00
CA LEU A 75 4.66 15.27 -22.69
C LEU A 75 5.50 16.19 -21.79
N PRO A 76 4.92 17.23 -21.14
CA PRO A 76 5.71 18.08 -20.24
C PRO A 76 6.20 17.32 -19.01
N PHE A 77 5.43 16.35 -18.50
CA PHE A 77 5.88 15.46 -17.45
C PHE A 77 7.14 14.69 -17.86
N ALA A 78 7.09 13.97 -18.98
CA ALA A 78 8.21 13.18 -19.48
C ALA A 78 9.45 14.03 -19.77
N ALA A 79 9.25 15.20 -20.42
CA ALA A 79 10.34 16.13 -20.71
C ALA A 79 11.01 16.63 -19.44
N THR A 80 10.21 16.98 -18.42
CA THR A 80 10.74 17.45 -17.13
C THR A 80 11.45 16.34 -16.38
N VAL A 81 10.91 15.11 -16.36
CA VAL A 81 11.58 13.94 -15.76
C VAL A 81 12.94 13.71 -16.39
N ILE A 82 13.02 13.69 -17.73
CA ILE A 82 14.27 13.50 -18.46
C ILE A 82 15.27 14.62 -18.15
N GLY A 83 14.84 15.88 -18.23
CA GLY A 83 15.67 17.04 -17.90
C GLY A 83 16.18 17.01 -16.46
N TRP A 84 15.32 16.63 -15.53
CA TRP A 84 15.67 16.49 -14.11
C TRP A 84 16.70 15.37 -13.89
N PHE A 85 16.54 14.21 -14.50
CA PHE A 85 17.51 13.12 -14.38
C PHE A 85 18.90 13.51 -14.95
N LEU A 86 18.92 14.25 -16.04
CA LEU A 86 20.18 14.80 -16.57
C LEU A 86 20.80 15.77 -15.57
N LEU A 87 20.03 16.71 -15.03
CA LEU A 87 20.50 17.66 -14.00
C LEU A 87 20.96 16.94 -12.74
N ALA A 88 20.18 16.00 -12.22
CA ALA A 88 20.50 15.21 -11.04
C ALA A 88 21.79 14.39 -11.23
N SER A 89 22.04 13.87 -12.44
CA SER A 89 23.28 13.13 -12.74
C SER A 89 24.54 13.99 -12.64
N LEU A 90 24.42 15.29 -12.94
CA LEU A 90 25.50 16.26 -12.80
C LEU A 90 25.68 16.72 -11.36
N LEU A 91 24.59 16.88 -10.59
CA LEU A 91 24.60 17.37 -9.22
C LEU A 91 24.98 16.29 -8.19
N ALA A 92 24.57 15.04 -8.40
CA ALA A 92 24.77 13.94 -7.45
C ALA A 92 26.26 13.74 -7.05
N PRO A 93 27.26 13.77 -7.96
CA PRO A 93 28.66 13.63 -7.59
C PRO A 93 29.18 14.77 -6.73
N ALA A 94 28.67 16.00 -6.91
CA ALA A 94 29.04 17.14 -6.11
C ALA A 94 28.50 17.04 -4.68
N LEU A 95 27.25 16.60 -4.52
CA LEU A 95 26.60 16.42 -3.23
C LEU A 95 27.17 15.26 -2.41
N THR A 96 27.58 14.17 -3.04
CA THR A 96 28.20 13.03 -2.34
C THR A 96 29.60 13.32 -1.84
N ARG A 97 30.32 14.33 -2.39
CA ARG A 97 31.66 14.76 -1.93
C ARG A 97 31.66 15.52 -0.60
N VAL A 98 30.50 15.99 -0.13
CA VAL A 98 30.37 16.80 1.09
C VAL A 98 30.47 15.96 2.39
N GLY A 99 30.93 14.72 2.34
CA GLY A 99 31.40 13.99 3.53
C GLY A 99 30.39 13.09 4.24
N LEU A 100 29.18 12.90 3.70
CA LEU A 100 28.14 12.05 4.32
C LEU A 100 28.12 10.59 3.81
N GLY A 101 29.18 10.14 3.15
CA GLY A 101 29.19 8.90 2.36
C GLY A 101 28.72 7.62 3.09
N SER A 102 29.09 7.41 4.36
CA SER A 102 28.59 6.25 5.13
C SER A 102 27.19 6.49 5.69
N LEU A 103 26.89 7.69 6.17
CA LEU A 103 25.56 8.07 6.66
C LEU A 103 24.53 8.08 5.52
N ASP A 104 24.90 8.53 4.33
CA ASP A 104 24.05 8.54 3.14
C ASP A 104 23.58 7.11 2.78
N ARG A 105 24.44 6.11 2.93
CA ARG A 105 24.10 4.70 2.72
C ARG A 105 23.14 4.16 3.80
N TRP A 106 23.37 4.49 5.07
CA TRP A 106 22.51 4.08 6.17
C TRP A 106 21.11 4.68 6.05
N PHE A 107 21.04 5.98 5.79
CA PHE A 107 19.75 6.63 5.49
C PHE A 107 19.10 6.07 4.22
N GLY A 108 19.93 5.63 3.25
CA GLY A 108 19.45 4.93 2.07
C GLY A 108 18.70 3.65 2.41
N VAL A 109 19.15 2.85 3.42
CA VAL A 109 18.44 1.65 3.88
C VAL A 109 17.02 2.00 4.36
N VAL A 110 16.94 2.98 5.28
CA VAL A 110 15.66 3.41 5.86
C VAL A 110 14.72 3.91 4.77
N PHE A 111 15.24 4.76 3.88
CA PHE A 111 14.48 5.29 2.75
C PHE A 111 14.01 4.17 1.79
N GLY A 112 14.91 3.23 1.47
CA GLY A 112 14.58 2.09 0.63
C GLY A 112 13.50 1.18 1.21
N LEU A 113 13.51 0.96 2.53
CA LEU A 113 12.47 0.21 3.22
C LEU A 113 11.12 0.95 3.18
N ILE A 114 11.11 2.26 3.48
CA ILE A 114 9.90 3.08 3.40
C ILE A 114 9.33 3.06 1.99
N ARG A 115 10.16 3.27 0.97
CA ARG A 115 9.74 3.22 -0.43
C ARG A 115 9.21 1.84 -0.82
N GLY A 116 9.92 0.78 -0.45
CA GLY A 116 9.48 -0.59 -0.71
C GLY A 116 8.12 -0.89 -0.08
N TYR A 117 7.94 -0.45 1.17
CA TYR A 117 6.67 -0.57 1.88
C TYR A 117 5.54 0.20 1.18
N LEU A 118 5.77 1.45 0.78
CA LEU A 118 4.78 2.26 0.07
C LEU A 118 4.42 1.66 -1.30
N LEU A 119 5.38 1.06 -2.01
CA LEU A 119 5.12 0.37 -3.28
C LEU A 119 4.21 -0.84 -3.08
N VAL A 120 4.47 -1.66 -2.05
CA VAL A 120 3.63 -2.82 -1.71
C VAL A 120 2.24 -2.36 -1.29
N LEU A 121 2.15 -1.34 -0.43
CA LEU A 121 0.89 -0.76 0.01
C LEU A 121 0.07 -0.24 -1.17
N PHE A 122 0.70 0.49 -2.09
CA PHE A 122 0.04 1.01 -3.28
C PHE A 122 -0.45 -0.11 -4.20
N ALA A 123 0.37 -1.14 -4.42
CA ALA A 123 -0.04 -2.32 -5.18
C ALA A 123 -1.22 -3.06 -4.52
N PHE A 124 -1.21 -3.18 -3.19
CA PHE A 124 -2.30 -3.76 -2.42
C PHE A 124 -3.60 -2.95 -2.58
N VAL A 125 -3.54 -1.62 -2.39
CA VAL A 125 -4.71 -0.73 -2.56
C VAL A 125 -5.28 -0.84 -3.98
N ILE A 126 -4.43 -0.84 -5.01
CA ILE A 126 -4.88 -1.04 -6.39
C ILE A 126 -5.57 -2.40 -6.54
N ALA A 127 -4.99 -3.48 -6.00
CA ALA A 127 -5.59 -4.80 -6.08
C ALA A 127 -6.96 -4.86 -5.42
N VAL A 128 -7.13 -4.28 -4.23
CA VAL A 128 -8.41 -4.19 -3.52
C VAL A 128 -9.43 -3.38 -4.31
N MET A 129 -9.02 -2.27 -4.92
CA MET A 129 -9.91 -1.43 -5.73
C MET A 129 -10.33 -2.10 -7.04
N LEU A 130 -9.41 -2.80 -7.72
CA LEU A 130 -9.70 -3.50 -8.97
C LEU A 130 -10.60 -4.72 -8.77
N LEU A 131 -10.43 -5.43 -7.65
CA LEU A 131 -11.20 -6.63 -7.31
C LEU A 131 -12.49 -6.30 -6.53
N GLU A 132 -12.74 -5.00 -6.27
CA GLU A 132 -13.92 -4.51 -5.54
C GLU A 132 -14.08 -5.15 -4.15
N GLY A 133 -12.99 -5.35 -3.45
CA GLY A 133 -12.97 -5.77 -2.06
C GLY A 133 -11.84 -6.72 -1.69
N GLU A 134 -11.39 -6.59 -0.44
CA GLU A 134 -10.35 -7.45 0.14
C GLU A 134 -10.80 -8.91 0.20
N SER A 135 -12.10 -9.17 0.41
CA SER A 135 -12.69 -10.51 0.42
C SER A 135 -12.65 -11.22 -0.94
N LYS A 136 -12.47 -10.47 -2.04
CA LYS A 136 -12.35 -11.01 -3.40
C LYS A 136 -10.90 -11.26 -3.82
N LEU A 137 -9.94 -10.93 -2.96
CA LEU A 137 -8.54 -11.27 -3.20
C LEU A 137 -8.34 -12.79 -3.22
N PRO A 138 -7.36 -13.32 -3.96
CA PRO A 138 -7.00 -14.74 -3.89
C PRO A 138 -6.70 -15.20 -2.47
N ASP A 139 -7.05 -16.44 -2.12
CA ASP A 139 -6.87 -17.01 -0.78
C ASP A 139 -5.43 -16.86 -0.23
N THR A 140 -4.44 -16.93 -1.11
CA THR A 140 -3.03 -16.74 -0.75
C THR A 140 -2.72 -15.33 -0.26
N LEU A 141 -3.39 -14.32 -0.82
CA LEU A 141 -3.31 -12.93 -0.39
C LEU A 141 -4.09 -12.71 0.91
N GLN A 142 -5.31 -13.23 1.02
CA GLN A 142 -6.14 -13.06 2.20
C GLN A 142 -5.49 -13.66 3.47
N LYS A 143 -4.78 -14.79 3.33
CA LYS A 143 -4.10 -15.49 4.43
C LYS A 143 -2.73 -14.93 4.77
N ALA A 144 -2.20 -14.01 3.98
CA ALA A 144 -0.89 -13.42 4.22
C ALA A 144 -0.91 -12.50 5.44
N GLN A 145 0.10 -12.61 6.30
CA GLN A 145 0.27 -11.72 7.45
C GLN A 145 0.48 -10.26 7.01
N SER A 146 1.16 -10.06 5.89
CA SER A 146 1.36 -8.75 5.28
C SER A 146 0.05 -8.06 4.89
N THR A 147 -0.98 -8.81 4.49
CA THR A 147 -2.28 -8.25 4.11
C THR A 147 -2.95 -7.51 5.27
N SER A 148 -2.92 -8.06 6.49
CA SER A 148 -3.47 -7.40 7.67
C SER A 148 -2.78 -6.06 7.95
N ILE A 149 -1.45 -6.01 7.81
CA ILE A 149 -0.68 -4.78 8.00
C ILE A 149 -1.01 -3.76 6.89
N MET A 150 -1.12 -4.23 5.64
CA MET A 150 -1.45 -3.36 4.50
C MET A 150 -2.88 -2.81 4.60
N SER A 151 -3.87 -3.61 5.02
CA SER A 151 -5.24 -3.15 5.26
C SER A 151 -5.31 -2.06 6.33
N GLN A 152 -4.65 -2.25 7.46
CA GLN A 152 -4.60 -1.23 8.53
C GLN A 152 -3.95 0.06 8.04
N SER A 153 -2.84 -0.06 7.31
CA SER A 153 -2.14 1.10 6.76
C SER A 153 -2.97 1.79 5.68
N ALA A 154 -3.63 1.05 4.80
CA ALA A 154 -4.52 1.61 3.79
C ALA A 154 -5.67 2.41 4.42
N ARG A 155 -6.28 1.90 5.50
CA ARG A 155 -7.31 2.62 6.27
C ARG A 155 -6.77 3.92 6.89
N TYR A 156 -5.56 3.86 7.48
CA TYR A 156 -4.93 5.03 8.05
C TYR A 156 -4.66 6.12 7.00
N PHE A 157 -4.18 5.73 5.83
CA PHE A 157 -3.95 6.68 4.74
C PHE A 157 -5.24 7.14 4.06
N ALA A 158 -6.29 6.31 4.01
CA ALA A 158 -7.57 6.66 3.43
C ALA A 158 -8.18 7.91 4.08
N GLN A 159 -8.01 8.13 5.38
CA GLN A 159 -8.52 9.32 6.07
C GLN A 159 -7.96 10.66 5.56
N TYR A 160 -6.84 10.63 4.82
CA TYR A 160 -6.24 11.80 4.20
C TYR A 160 -6.57 11.94 2.70
N ALA A 161 -7.28 10.96 2.14
CA ALA A 161 -7.72 11.00 0.75
C ALA A 161 -9.00 11.85 0.60
N PRO A 162 -9.32 12.38 -0.60
CA PRO A 162 -10.61 13.02 -0.86
C PRO A 162 -11.78 12.09 -0.57
N ASP A 163 -12.90 12.66 -0.06
CA ASP A 163 -14.06 11.93 0.44
C ASP A 163 -14.61 10.89 -0.56
N ASP A 164 -14.64 11.22 -1.85
CA ASP A 164 -15.13 10.34 -2.93
C ASP A 164 -14.38 9.00 -3.02
N TYR A 165 -13.08 8.99 -2.67
CA TYR A 165 -12.24 7.79 -2.70
C TYR A 165 -12.17 7.09 -1.34
N THR A 166 -12.31 7.86 -0.26
CA THR A 166 -12.21 7.37 1.12
C THR A 166 -13.30 6.36 1.42
N ASP A 167 -14.56 6.71 1.17
CA ASP A 167 -15.71 5.85 1.43
C ASP A 167 -15.63 4.54 0.64
N LYS A 168 -15.26 4.63 -0.64
CA LYS A 168 -15.10 3.47 -1.51
C LYS A 168 -13.94 2.57 -1.09
N LEU A 169 -12.83 3.15 -0.65
CA LEU A 169 -11.68 2.38 -0.18
C LEU A 169 -11.98 1.72 1.16
N ILE A 170 -12.56 2.45 2.12
CA ILE A 170 -12.89 1.92 3.45
C ILE A 170 -13.93 0.80 3.35
N SER A 171 -14.95 0.94 2.49
CA SER A 171 -15.97 -0.10 2.29
C SER A 171 -15.38 -1.39 1.68
N ASN A 172 -14.34 -1.28 0.88
CA ASN A 172 -13.68 -2.41 0.23
C ASN A 172 -12.62 -3.09 1.11
N LEU A 173 -12.17 -2.44 2.19
CA LEU A 173 -11.21 -3.01 3.13
C LEU A 173 -11.94 -3.80 4.22
N SER A 174 -11.54 -5.05 4.43
CA SER A 174 -12.06 -5.89 5.53
C SER A 174 -11.67 -5.31 6.89
N ASP A 175 -12.62 -5.28 7.81
CA ASP A 175 -12.32 -4.87 9.18
C ASP A 175 -11.84 -6.08 9.99
N HIS A 176 -10.53 -6.29 10.04
CA HIS A 176 -9.92 -7.39 10.79
C HIS A 176 -10.28 -7.37 12.28
N ASN A 177 -10.59 -6.19 12.84
CA ASN A 177 -11.08 -6.09 14.22
C ASN A 177 -12.52 -6.58 14.34
N SER A 178 -13.38 -6.32 13.35
CA SER A 178 -14.77 -6.81 13.35
C SER A 178 -14.81 -8.32 13.12
N LEU A 179 -13.97 -8.87 12.23
CA LEU A 179 -13.85 -10.31 12.02
C LEU A 179 -13.38 -11.04 13.28
N GLY A 180 -12.41 -10.47 14.02
CA GLY A 180 -11.98 -11.00 15.32
C GLY A 180 -13.09 -10.94 16.37
N ALA A 181 -13.87 -9.85 16.41
CA ALA A 181 -15.00 -9.69 17.33
C ALA A 181 -16.17 -10.62 16.95
N GLU A 182 -16.44 -10.82 15.67
CA GLU A 182 -17.46 -11.80 15.22
C GLU A 182 -17.04 -13.25 15.49
N ALA A 183 -15.79 -13.60 15.26
CA ALA A 183 -15.25 -14.91 15.60
C ALA A 183 -15.32 -15.17 17.12
N ALA A 184 -14.97 -14.18 17.94
CA ALA A 184 -15.11 -14.25 19.38
C ALA A 184 -16.59 -14.38 19.84
N LYS A 185 -17.50 -13.63 19.23
CA LYS A 185 -18.95 -13.76 19.47
C LYS A 185 -19.48 -15.17 19.09
N THR A 186 -19.08 -15.66 17.93
CA THR A 186 -19.49 -16.99 17.46
C THR A 186 -18.96 -18.08 18.38
N MET A 187 -17.69 -17.98 18.83
CA MET A 187 -17.09 -18.92 19.76
C MET A 187 -17.75 -18.87 21.14
N ASN A 188 -18.10 -17.69 21.63
CA ASN A 188 -18.83 -17.53 22.90
C ASN A 188 -20.27 -18.08 22.81
N ASN A 189 -20.95 -17.87 21.69
CA ASN A 189 -22.26 -18.46 21.44
C ASN A 189 -22.20 -20.01 21.37
N MET A 190 -21.18 -20.58 20.72
CA MET A 190 -20.96 -22.04 20.70
C MET A 190 -20.68 -22.60 22.10
N MET A 191 -19.85 -21.91 22.89
CA MET A 191 -19.57 -22.32 24.27
C MET A 191 -20.82 -22.25 25.15
N ASN A 192 -21.62 -21.21 25.03
CA ASN A 192 -22.87 -21.08 25.77
C ASN A 192 -23.90 -22.13 25.38
N SER A 193 -24.03 -22.39 24.06
CA SER A 193 -24.92 -23.46 23.57
C SER A 193 -24.47 -24.84 24.04
N GLY A 194 -23.14 -25.10 24.08
CA GLY A 194 -22.59 -26.34 24.64
C GLY A 194 -22.86 -26.52 26.13
N THR A 195 -22.77 -25.42 26.89
CA THR A 195 -23.05 -25.41 28.34
C THR A 195 -24.53 -25.65 28.64
N GLU A 196 -25.42 -25.08 27.84
CA GLU A 196 -26.88 -25.32 27.93
C GLU A 196 -27.25 -26.77 27.60
N MET A 197 -26.63 -27.38 26.60
CA MET A 197 -26.84 -28.79 26.26
C MET A 197 -26.41 -29.77 27.38
N VAL A 198 -25.41 -29.37 28.16
CA VAL A 198 -24.92 -30.19 29.30
C VAL A 198 -25.75 -29.94 30.55
N LYS A 199 -26.27 -28.74 30.79
CA LYS A 199 -27.09 -28.41 31.98
C LYS A 199 -28.50 -29.03 31.90
N LYS A 200 -29.13 -29.00 30.75
CA LYS A 200 -30.50 -29.47 30.57
C LYS A 200 -30.71 -30.94 30.96
N PRO A 201 -29.83 -31.92 30.59
CA PRO A 201 -29.97 -33.29 31.09
C PRO A 201 -29.71 -33.44 32.58
N LEU A 202 -28.84 -32.60 33.19
CA LEU A 202 -28.52 -32.62 34.63
C LEU A 202 -29.71 -32.12 35.49
N GLU A 203 -30.43 -31.11 35.02
CA GLU A 203 -31.65 -30.62 35.68
C GLU A 203 -32.77 -31.67 35.66
N LEU A 204 -32.98 -32.34 34.52
CA LEU A 204 -33.97 -33.41 34.38
C LEU A 204 -33.67 -34.63 35.28
N LEU A 205 -32.39 -34.96 35.50
CA LEU A 205 -31.99 -36.03 36.40
C LEU A 205 -32.13 -35.67 37.90
N ASN A 206 -32.06 -34.38 38.25
CA ASN A 206 -32.27 -33.91 39.61
C ASN A 206 -33.77 -33.85 39.99
N ASP A 207 -34.65 -33.48 39.04
CA ASP A 207 -36.08 -33.45 39.26
C ASP A 207 -36.68 -34.87 39.42
N GLU A 208 -36.10 -35.89 38.74
CA GLU A 208 -36.52 -37.29 38.86
C GLU A 208 -36.10 -37.91 40.21
N LYS A 209 -35.12 -37.38 40.93
CA LYS A 209 -34.68 -37.83 42.26
C LYS A 209 -35.42 -37.16 43.43
N SER A 210 -36.22 -36.13 43.17
CA SER A 210 -36.92 -35.37 44.20
C SER A 210 -38.42 -35.73 44.34
N ASN A 211 -38.92 -36.67 43.54
CA ASN A 211 -40.25 -37.27 43.61
C ASN A 211 -40.15 -38.75 44.07
#